data_855645bfadf54cc0c165fc7f846d9a04
#
_entry.id   855645bfadf54cc0c165fc7f846d9a04
#
_cell.length_a   1.000
_cell.length_b   1.000
_cell.length_c   1.000
_cell.angle_alpha   90.00
_cell.angle_beta   90.00
_cell.angle_gamma   90.00
#
_symmetry.space_group_name_H-M   'P 1'
#
loop_
_entity.id
_entity.type
_entity.pdbx_description
1 polymer ?
#
loop_
_entity_poly.entity_id
_entity_poly.type
_entity_poly.pdbx_seq_one_letter_code
_entity_poly.pdbx_strand_id
1 'polypeptide(L)'
;MLEKIKKSFRSASSKNGSYSVGMIALVICMVIVVNLIAGQLPENVKSIDISDNNIYGVSKTSKKALNKLDKKVTFKIYAEKDSTDTRIKSFIKKYTALSDKISVKWIDPVLHPAALTKAGVDKNTIVISCKDTGKTKSVSFDDILVSDSYSYYTTGSSSASEFDGEGQFTSAINSVTSEQTEKIYYTTGHGEATFSDSVTKLFSKNNLTTDEVNLMMTGKIPDDCDLLFMDASSKDISDDEKTLLLNYLKKGGKVFIILGDSEDETPNLNEVLKEYGMQEADGYIADMQRSYQGNYYYIFPEITATDDLANNLESKMVLMINAHGLITTDPARDTITTTAFMQTSDNSYAVTEDKQEEGTYTLGAVATEQITSDDSSDSSSSKDSSSDATKTSRLTVISSESMIDSQITDTYTTLENLDLFMNAVTANFDKTKNVAIKAKSLEVSNNTMQHAGIISILTIFGIPLVILIYGFMRWWKRRKA
;
A
#
# COMPACT_ATOMS: atom_id res chain seq x y z
N MET A 1 -19.36 -5.54 -79.74
CA MET A 1 -19.69 -5.62 -78.28
C MET A 1 -18.63 -4.95 -77.42
N LEU A 2 -17.37 -5.18 -77.63
CA LEU A 2 -16.23 -4.57 -76.86
C LEU A 2 -16.18 -3.03 -76.98
N GLU A 3 -16.53 -2.40 -78.10
CA GLU A 3 -16.53 -0.94 -78.25
C GLU A 3 -17.67 -0.26 -77.48
N LYS A 4 -18.83 -0.88 -77.33
CA LYS A 4 -19.92 -0.39 -76.51
C LYS A 4 -19.56 -0.42 -75.02
N ILE A 5 -18.87 -1.44 -74.58
CA ILE A 5 -18.38 -1.55 -73.19
C ILE A 5 -17.32 -0.47 -72.91
N LYS A 6 -16.37 -0.23 -73.87
CA LYS A 6 -15.34 0.80 -73.75
C LYS A 6 -15.92 2.23 -73.71
N LYS A 7 -17.01 2.47 -74.47
CA LYS A 7 -17.76 3.77 -74.48
C LYS A 7 -18.54 4.01 -73.22
N SER A 8 -19.11 2.96 -72.58
CA SER A 8 -19.78 3.00 -71.30
C SER A 8 -18.85 3.40 -70.16
N PHE A 9 -17.60 2.91 -70.14
CA PHE A 9 -16.59 3.27 -69.14
C PHE A 9 -16.03 4.68 -69.31
N ARG A 10 -16.24 5.35 -70.46
CA ARG A 10 -15.79 6.74 -70.73
C ARG A 10 -16.84 7.81 -70.44
N SER A 11 -18.07 7.42 -70.08
CA SER A 11 -19.11 8.38 -69.75
C SER A 11 -18.82 9.07 -68.40
N ALA A 12 -19.22 10.34 -68.27
CA ALA A 12 -19.04 11.12 -67.04
C ALA A 12 -19.70 10.42 -65.81
N SER A 13 -20.82 9.77 -66.02
CA SER A 13 -21.56 8.99 -65.01
C SER A 13 -20.76 7.75 -64.57
N SER A 14 -20.11 7.02 -65.49
CA SER A 14 -19.27 5.85 -65.18
C SER A 14 -17.98 6.25 -64.47
N LYS A 15 -17.37 7.41 -64.83
CA LYS A 15 -16.23 7.95 -64.13
C LYS A 15 -16.56 8.32 -62.68
N ASN A 16 -17.67 9.01 -62.45
CA ASN A 16 -18.11 9.38 -61.10
C ASN A 16 -18.46 8.13 -60.28
N GLY A 17 -19.10 7.10 -60.88
CA GLY A 17 -19.35 5.82 -60.23
C GLY A 17 -18.05 5.09 -59.87
N SER A 18 -17.05 5.06 -60.76
CA SER A 18 -15.72 4.45 -60.49
C SER A 18 -14.97 5.17 -59.39
N TYR A 19 -15.03 6.50 -59.32
CA TYR A 19 -14.46 7.26 -58.22
C TYR A 19 -15.15 6.97 -56.89
N SER A 20 -16.47 6.83 -56.86
CA SER A 20 -17.21 6.46 -55.66
C SER A 20 -16.85 5.04 -55.17
N VAL A 21 -16.77 4.09 -56.07
CA VAL A 21 -16.36 2.72 -55.72
C VAL A 21 -14.90 2.68 -55.26
N GLY A 22 -14.00 3.43 -55.95
CA GLY A 22 -12.60 3.55 -55.54
C GLY A 22 -12.44 4.17 -54.14
N MET A 23 -13.22 5.23 -53.83
CA MET A 23 -13.24 5.84 -52.50
C MET A 23 -13.75 4.87 -51.41
N ILE A 24 -14.82 4.14 -51.70
CA ILE A 24 -15.34 3.13 -50.77
C ILE A 24 -14.28 2.04 -50.50
N ALA A 25 -13.65 1.53 -51.56
CA ALA A 25 -12.57 0.54 -51.41
C ALA A 25 -11.38 1.08 -50.61
N LEU A 26 -11.00 2.35 -50.83
CA LEU A 26 -9.93 3.02 -50.07
C LEU A 26 -10.30 3.16 -48.58
N VAL A 27 -11.55 3.56 -48.27
CA VAL A 27 -12.03 3.65 -46.88
C VAL A 27 -12.04 2.28 -46.21
N ILE A 28 -12.49 1.22 -46.90
CA ILE A 28 -12.45 -0.14 -46.37
C ILE A 28 -11.01 -0.58 -46.09
N CYS A 29 -10.08 -0.35 -47.02
CA CYS A 29 -8.66 -0.65 -46.80
C CYS A 29 -8.09 0.15 -45.62
N MET A 30 -8.44 1.43 -45.48
CA MET A 30 -8.02 2.27 -44.36
C MET A 30 -8.53 1.70 -43.03
N VAL A 31 -9.80 1.31 -42.95
CA VAL A 31 -10.37 0.68 -41.74
C VAL A 31 -9.69 -0.63 -41.40
N ILE A 32 -9.39 -1.46 -42.41
CA ILE A 32 -8.64 -2.71 -42.19
C ILE A 32 -7.23 -2.42 -41.65
N VAL A 33 -6.51 -1.46 -42.23
CA VAL A 33 -5.17 -1.10 -41.78
C VAL A 33 -5.20 -0.53 -40.36
N VAL A 34 -6.15 0.35 -40.06
CA VAL A 34 -6.32 0.91 -38.70
C VAL A 34 -6.62 -0.23 -37.70
N ASN A 35 -7.48 -1.17 -38.04
CA ASN A 35 -7.76 -2.33 -37.16
C ASN A 35 -6.54 -3.23 -36.98
N LEU A 36 -5.74 -3.45 -38.02
CA LEU A 36 -4.49 -4.23 -37.91
C LEU A 36 -3.45 -3.52 -37.00
N ILE A 37 -3.30 -2.21 -37.18
CA ILE A 37 -2.42 -1.39 -36.31
C ILE A 37 -2.93 -1.42 -34.88
N ALA A 38 -4.21 -1.18 -34.66
CA ALA A 38 -4.84 -1.25 -33.33
C ALA A 38 -4.67 -2.65 -32.71
N GLY A 39 -4.76 -3.71 -33.53
CA GLY A 39 -4.52 -5.10 -33.11
C GLY A 39 -3.11 -5.38 -32.61
N GLN A 40 -2.10 -4.64 -33.09
CA GLN A 40 -0.68 -4.84 -32.70
C GLN A 40 -0.22 -3.90 -31.58
N LEU A 41 -1.04 -2.94 -31.16
CA LEU A 41 -0.68 -2.06 -30.04
C LEU A 41 -0.52 -2.88 -28.74
N PRO A 42 0.44 -2.53 -27.86
CA PRO A 42 0.55 -3.12 -26.52
C PRO A 42 -0.75 -2.98 -25.72
N GLU A 43 -1.07 -3.94 -24.89
CA GLU A 43 -2.33 -3.98 -24.13
C GLU A 43 -2.54 -2.76 -23.23
N ASN A 44 -1.46 -2.17 -22.71
CA ASN A 44 -1.47 -0.95 -21.92
C ASN A 44 -1.94 0.29 -22.71
N VAL A 45 -1.92 0.24 -24.04
CA VAL A 45 -2.38 1.31 -24.94
C VAL A 45 -3.79 1.01 -25.47
N LYS A 46 -4.14 -0.29 -25.60
CA LYS A 46 -5.44 -0.72 -26.13
C LYS A 46 -6.60 -0.51 -25.15
N SER A 47 -6.34 -0.61 -23.84
CA SER A 47 -7.36 -0.55 -22.82
C SER A 47 -7.23 0.74 -22.01
N ILE A 48 -8.23 1.62 -22.14
CA ILE A 48 -8.38 2.80 -21.29
C ILE A 48 -9.22 2.35 -20.09
N ASP A 49 -8.70 2.60 -18.89
CA ASP A 49 -9.46 2.41 -17.67
C ASP A 49 -10.51 3.53 -17.56
N ILE A 50 -11.76 3.14 -17.65
CA ILE A 50 -12.93 4.04 -17.51
C ILE A 50 -13.64 3.85 -16.17
N SER A 51 -13.06 3.07 -15.25
CA SER A 51 -13.58 2.94 -13.89
C SER A 51 -13.33 4.23 -13.11
N ASP A 52 -14.31 4.64 -12.30
CA ASP A 52 -14.22 5.89 -11.50
C ASP A 52 -13.00 5.89 -10.58
N ASN A 53 -12.61 4.74 -10.05
CA ASN A 53 -11.53 4.55 -9.08
C ASN A 53 -10.23 3.97 -9.69
N ASN A 54 -10.10 3.97 -11.03
CA ASN A 54 -8.90 3.49 -11.74
C ASN A 54 -8.45 2.09 -11.26
N ILE A 55 -9.39 1.16 -11.13
CA ILE A 55 -9.14 -0.17 -10.54
C ILE A 55 -8.09 -0.99 -11.32
N TYR A 56 -7.94 -0.74 -12.61
CA TYR A 56 -6.92 -1.36 -13.45
C TYR A 56 -5.63 -0.55 -13.57
N GLY A 57 -5.55 0.62 -12.92
CA GLY A 57 -4.32 1.43 -12.85
C GLY A 57 -3.24 0.69 -12.09
N VAL A 58 -1.99 0.81 -12.51
CA VAL A 58 -0.83 0.26 -11.80
C VAL A 58 0.05 1.41 -11.32
N SER A 59 0.34 1.44 -10.03
CA SER A 59 1.09 2.50 -9.35
C SER A 59 2.55 2.59 -9.82
N LYS A 60 3.20 3.68 -9.46
CA LYS A 60 4.64 3.85 -9.69
C LYS A 60 5.46 2.83 -8.91
N THR A 61 5.01 2.44 -7.72
CA THR A 61 5.65 1.45 -6.85
C THR A 61 5.69 0.08 -7.52
N SER A 62 4.55 -0.43 -7.99
CA SER A 62 4.48 -1.70 -8.72
C SER A 62 5.31 -1.67 -10.00
N LYS A 63 5.24 -0.58 -10.76
CA LYS A 63 6.05 -0.43 -11.97
C LYS A 63 7.54 -0.45 -11.69
N LYS A 64 8.00 0.19 -10.61
CA LYS A 64 9.41 0.14 -10.18
C LYS A 64 9.81 -1.27 -9.78
N ALA A 65 8.96 -1.99 -9.01
CA ALA A 65 9.21 -3.38 -8.62
C ALA A 65 9.33 -4.30 -9.85
N LEU A 66 8.38 -4.20 -10.79
CA LEU A 66 8.36 -4.99 -12.01
C LEU A 66 9.55 -4.68 -12.96
N ASN A 67 9.97 -3.43 -13.05
CA ASN A 67 11.13 -3.04 -13.86
C ASN A 67 12.46 -3.54 -13.29
N LYS A 68 12.53 -3.76 -11.97
CA LYS A 68 13.70 -4.32 -11.29
C LYS A 68 13.68 -5.85 -11.24
N LEU A 69 12.59 -6.48 -11.69
CA LEU A 69 12.43 -7.92 -11.66
C LEU A 69 13.42 -8.60 -12.61
N ASP A 70 14.40 -9.28 -12.05
CA ASP A 70 15.45 -10.04 -12.76
C ASP A 70 15.12 -11.53 -12.86
N LYS A 71 14.39 -12.08 -11.88
CA LYS A 71 14.03 -13.50 -11.76
C LYS A 71 12.72 -13.79 -12.52
N LYS A 72 12.61 -15.04 -13.02
CA LYS A 72 11.39 -15.48 -13.71
C LYS A 72 10.31 -15.90 -12.72
N VAL A 73 9.12 -15.33 -12.87
CA VAL A 73 7.95 -15.61 -12.03
C VAL A 73 6.83 -16.25 -12.85
N THR A 74 6.19 -17.25 -12.31
CA THR A 74 5.08 -17.96 -12.95
C THR A 74 3.81 -17.82 -12.11
N PHE A 75 2.75 -17.34 -12.75
CA PHE A 75 1.39 -17.27 -12.21
C PHE A 75 0.62 -18.49 -12.69
N LYS A 76 0.31 -19.43 -11.81
CA LYS A 76 -0.58 -20.55 -12.09
C LYS A 76 -1.95 -20.27 -11.51
N ILE A 77 -2.95 -20.11 -12.35
CA ILE A 77 -4.31 -19.71 -11.97
C ILE A 77 -5.19 -20.96 -11.98
N TYR A 78 -5.62 -21.38 -10.81
CA TYR A 78 -6.47 -22.55 -10.61
C TYR A 78 -7.94 -22.13 -10.62
N ALA A 79 -8.44 -21.82 -11.80
CA ALA A 79 -9.82 -21.37 -12.02
C ALA A 79 -10.27 -21.64 -13.45
N GLU A 80 -11.57 -21.77 -13.65
CA GLU A 80 -12.17 -21.76 -14.97
C GLU A 80 -12.08 -20.35 -15.56
N LYS A 81 -11.34 -20.22 -16.67
CA LYS A 81 -11.05 -18.92 -17.25
C LYS A 81 -12.30 -18.16 -17.70
N ASP A 82 -13.30 -18.86 -18.21
CA ASP A 82 -14.50 -18.24 -18.79
C ASP A 82 -15.47 -17.76 -17.68
N SER A 83 -15.56 -18.47 -16.58
CA SER A 83 -16.40 -18.12 -15.43
C SER A 83 -15.74 -17.16 -14.43
N THR A 84 -14.43 -16.90 -14.57
CA THR A 84 -13.70 -15.96 -13.72
C THR A 84 -14.20 -14.53 -13.91
N ASP A 85 -14.31 -13.77 -12.81
CA ASP A 85 -14.67 -12.34 -12.84
C ASP A 85 -13.83 -11.55 -13.84
N THR A 86 -14.51 -10.73 -14.64
CA THR A 86 -13.88 -9.96 -15.71
C THR A 86 -12.84 -8.96 -15.18
N ARG A 87 -13.03 -8.42 -13.98
CA ARG A 87 -12.10 -7.50 -13.32
C ARG A 87 -10.78 -8.20 -13.04
N ILE A 88 -10.83 -9.39 -12.45
CA ILE A 88 -9.65 -10.22 -12.17
C ILE A 88 -8.92 -10.59 -13.46
N LYS A 89 -9.64 -11.12 -14.47
CA LYS A 89 -9.03 -11.50 -15.76
C LYS A 89 -8.33 -10.33 -16.44
N SER A 90 -9.00 -9.19 -16.50
CA SER A 90 -8.47 -7.99 -17.14
C SER A 90 -7.26 -7.45 -16.40
N PHE A 91 -7.30 -7.47 -15.07
CA PHE A 91 -6.17 -7.01 -14.26
C PHE A 91 -4.96 -7.95 -14.39
N ILE A 92 -5.15 -9.26 -14.30
CA ILE A 92 -4.07 -10.25 -14.53
C ILE A 92 -3.38 -9.98 -15.88
N LYS A 93 -4.17 -9.84 -16.96
CA LYS A 93 -3.64 -9.58 -18.30
C LYS A 93 -2.84 -8.28 -18.36
N LYS A 94 -3.38 -7.19 -17.78
CA LYS A 94 -2.75 -5.87 -17.78
C LYS A 94 -1.48 -5.84 -16.93
N TYR A 95 -1.54 -6.39 -15.72
CA TYR A 95 -0.43 -6.39 -14.78
C TYR A 95 0.74 -7.25 -15.27
N THR A 96 0.47 -8.46 -15.73
CA THR A 96 1.52 -9.39 -16.19
C THR A 96 2.17 -8.96 -17.51
N ALA A 97 1.48 -8.15 -18.32
CA ALA A 97 2.05 -7.56 -19.53
C ALA A 97 3.09 -6.46 -19.27
N LEU A 98 3.24 -6.00 -18.02
CA LEU A 98 4.22 -4.98 -17.64
C LEU A 98 5.65 -5.51 -17.49
N SER A 99 5.84 -6.85 -17.47
CA SER A 99 7.16 -7.45 -17.38
C SER A 99 7.23 -8.74 -18.21
N ASP A 100 8.29 -8.90 -19.00
CA ASP A 100 8.60 -10.11 -19.78
C ASP A 100 9.06 -11.28 -18.89
N LYS A 101 9.34 -11.04 -17.62
CA LYS A 101 9.73 -12.05 -16.64
C LYS A 101 8.54 -12.81 -16.06
N ILE A 102 7.31 -12.36 -16.33
CA ILE A 102 6.10 -12.99 -15.78
C ILE A 102 5.45 -13.88 -16.85
N SER A 103 5.21 -15.14 -16.49
CA SER A 103 4.46 -16.09 -17.31
C SER A 103 3.14 -16.46 -16.63
N VAL A 104 2.07 -16.62 -17.41
CA VAL A 104 0.73 -16.95 -16.90
C VAL A 104 0.27 -18.30 -17.46
N LYS A 105 -0.21 -19.17 -16.57
CA LYS A 105 -0.79 -20.47 -16.93
C LYS A 105 -2.12 -20.67 -16.22
N TRP A 106 -3.19 -20.84 -17.01
CA TRP A 106 -4.50 -21.22 -16.50
C TRP A 106 -4.60 -22.73 -16.37
N ILE A 107 -5.13 -23.22 -15.29
CA ILE A 107 -5.38 -24.62 -14.97
C ILE A 107 -6.83 -24.72 -14.55
N ASP A 108 -7.63 -25.31 -15.42
CA ASP A 108 -9.05 -25.52 -15.13
C ASP A 108 -9.20 -26.63 -14.08
N PRO A 109 -9.76 -26.31 -12.90
CA PRO A 109 -9.89 -27.28 -11.81
C PRO A 109 -10.95 -28.37 -12.08
N VAL A 110 -11.89 -28.12 -12.99
CA VAL A 110 -12.89 -29.11 -13.41
C VAL A 110 -12.25 -30.17 -14.33
N LEU A 111 -11.39 -29.72 -15.24
CA LEU A 111 -10.67 -30.62 -16.15
C LEU A 111 -9.47 -31.30 -15.48
N HIS A 112 -8.87 -30.66 -14.46
CA HIS A 112 -7.68 -31.12 -13.78
C HIS A 112 -7.80 -31.12 -12.25
N PRO A 113 -8.75 -31.85 -11.63
CA PRO A 113 -8.97 -31.80 -10.18
C PRO A 113 -7.75 -32.24 -9.36
N ALA A 114 -6.98 -33.19 -9.84
CA ALA A 114 -5.74 -33.62 -9.19
C ALA A 114 -4.67 -32.52 -9.09
N ALA A 115 -4.75 -31.47 -9.91
CA ALA A 115 -3.81 -30.37 -9.88
C ALA A 115 -4.01 -29.47 -8.63
N LEU A 116 -5.24 -29.31 -8.15
CA LEU A 116 -5.54 -28.61 -6.90
C LEU A 116 -4.92 -29.32 -5.70
N THR A 117 -5.21 -30.63 -5.57
CA THR A 117 -4.67 -31.45 -4.48
C THR A 117 -3.14 -31.46 -4.47
N LYS A 118 -2.52 -31.56 -5.66
CA LYS A 118 -1.05 -31.51 -5.79
C LYS A 118 -0.45 -30.16 -5.41
N ALA A 119 -1.17 -29.08 -5.68
CA ALA A 119 -0.75 -27.74 -5.34
C ALA A 119 -1.07 -27.35 -3.88
N GLY A 120 -1.96 -28.09 -3.21
CA GLY A 120 -2.41 -27.80 -1.85
C GLY A 120 -3.21 -26.51 -1.77
N VAL A 121 -4.00 -26.19 -2.82
CA VAL A 121 -4.78 -24.93 -2.90
C VAL A 121 -6.22 -25.20 -3.29
N ASP A 122 -7.09 -24.29 -2.97
CA ASP A 122 -8.50 -24.28 -3.37
C ASP A 122 -8.68 -23.73 -4.80
N LYS A 123 -9.86 -23.96 -5.36
CA LYS A 123 -10.30 -23.30 -6.60
C LYS A 123 -10.28 -21.78 -6.42
N ASN A 124 -10.17 -21.03 -7.51
CA ASN A 124 -10.09 -19.56 -7.52
C ASN A 124 -8.86 -19.03 -6.79
N THR A 125 -7.75 -19.75 -6.89
CA THR A 125 -6.46 -19.35 -6.30
C THR A 125 -5.39 -19.18 -7.38
N ILE A 126 -4.56 -18.16 -7.22
CA ILE A 126 -3.38 -17.91 -8.05
C ILE A 126 -2.16 -18.33 -7.24
N VAL A 127 -1.40 -19.29 -7.73
CA VAL A 127 -0.10 -19.65 -7.16
C VAL A 127 1.00 -18.94 -7.94
N ILE A 128 1.65 -18.00 -7.28
CA ILE A 128 2.78 -17.25 -7.81
C ILE A 128 4.06 -17.96 -7.33
N SER A 129 4.95 -18.27 -8.24
CA SER A 129 6.16 -19.02 -7.94
C SER A 129 7.38 -18.47 -8.67
N CYS A 130 8.53 -18.47 -7.99
CA CYS A 130 9.83 -18.18 -8.56
C CYS A 130 10.68 -19.44 -8.53
N LYS A 131 11.20 -19.86 -9.69
CA LYS A 131 11.98 -21.10 -9.79
C LYS A 131 13.38 -20.93 -9.16
N ASP A 132 13.94 -19.74 -9.24
CA ASP A 132 15.30 -19.45 -8.79
C ASP A 132 15.43 -19.48 -7.26
N THR A 133 14.39 -19.05 -6.54
CA THR A 133 14.31 -19.07 -5.06
C THR A 133 13.62 -20.31 -4.52
N GLY A 134 12.88 -21.04 -5.35
CA GLY A 134 12.02 -22.15 -4.93
C GLY A 134 10.77 -21.73 -4.16
N LYS A 135 10.57 -20.42 -3.91
CA LYS A 135 9.45 -19.89 -3.11
C LYS A 135 8.15 -19.84 -3.91
N THR A 136 7.05 -20.00 -3.18
CA THR A 136 5.68 -19.88 -3.70
C THR A 136 4.82 -19.06 -2.77
N LYS A 137 3.88 -18.29 -3.32
CA LYS A 137 2.84 -17.54 -2.58
C LYS A 137 1.50 -17.74 -3.26
N SER A 138 0.48 -18.06 -2.48
CA SER A 138 -0.89 -18.20 -2.95
C SER A 138 -1.66 -16.91 -2.71
N VAL A 139 -2.51 -16.55 -3.66
CA VAL A 139 -3.43 -15.40 -3.62
C VAL A 139 -4.81 -15.91 -4.01
N SER A 140 -5.77 -15.82 -3.11
CA SER A 140 -7.18 -16.15 -3.40
C SER A 140 -7.83 -15.05 -4.25
N PHE A 141 -8.87 -15.38 -5.00
CA PHE A 141 -9.70 -14.36 -5.64
C PHE A 141 -10.44 -13.49 -4.61
N ASP A 142 -10.73 -14.03 -3.43
CA ASP A 142 -11.34 -13.29 -2.32
C ASP A 142 -10.39 -12.27 -1.69
N ASP A 143 -9.06 -12.50 -1.79
CA ASP A 143 -8.05 -11.49 -1.43
C ASP A 143 -7.95 -10.36 -2.46
N ILE A 144 -8.36 -10.61 -3.70
CA ILE A 144 -8.36 -9.62 -4.79
C ILE A 144 -9.66 -8.81 -4.80
N LEU A 145 -10.80 -9.47 -4.62
CA LEU A 145 -12.12 -8.87 -4.51
C LEU A 145 -12.58 -8.97 -3.07
N VAL A 146 -12.17 -7.98 -2.29
CA VAL A 146 -12.44 -7.92 -0.86
C VAL A 146 -13.89 -7.50 -0.64
N SER A 147 -14.62 -8.31 0.13
CA SER A 147 -16.00 -8.02 0.53
C SER A 147 -16.00 -7.42 1.93
N ASP A 148 -16.74 -6.33 2.13
CA ASP A 148 -16.98 -5.79 3.45
C ASP A 148 -17.97 -6.65 4.22
N SER A 149 -17.51 -7.18 5.35
CA SER A 149 -18.35 -7.99 6.24
C SER A 149 -19.52 -7.18 6.83
N TYR A 150 -19.35 -5.89 7.06
CA TYR A 150 -20.38 -5.00 7.58
C TYR A 150 -21.53 -4.80 6.58
N SER A 151 -21.21 -4.74 5.30
CA SER A 151 -22.20 -4.66 4.20
C SER A 151 -23.12 -5.87 4.17
N TYR A 152 -22.62 -7.05 4.50
CA TYR A 152 -23.43 -8.27 4.61
C TYR A 152 -24.49 -8.17 5.72
N TYR A 153 -24.12 -7.64 6.89
CA TYR A 153 -25.05 -7.48 8.02
C TYR A 153 -26.10 -6.38 7.78
N THR A 154 -25.78 -5.35 7.00
CA THR A 154 -26.68 -4.21 6.77
C THR A 154 -27.57 -4.36 5.54
N THR A 155 -27.07 -4.97 4.47
CA THR A 155 -27.78 -5.06 3.17
C THR A 155 -28.18 -6.48 2.79
N GLY A 156 -27.69 -7.50 3.50
CA GLY A 156 -27.90 -8.92 3.17
C GLY A 156 -27.18 -9.37 1.88
N SER A 157 -26.29 -8.55 1.33
CA SER A 157 -25.56 -8.82 0.09
C SER A 157 -24.05 -8.65 0.31
N SER A 158 -23.28 -9.68 0.02
CA SER A 158 -21.81 -9.62 0.00
C SER A 158 -21.33 -9.17 -1.39
N SER A 159 -21.45 -7.90 -1.69
CA SER A 159 -20.76 -7.35 -2.87
C SER A 159 -19.32 -6.99 -2.51
N ALA A 160 -18.39 -7.25 -3.43
CA ALA A 160 -17.03 -6.78 -3.23
C ALA A 160 -16.99 -5.25 -3.14
N SER A 161 -16.45 -4.73 -2.06
CA SER A 161 -16.30 -3.29 -1.79
C SER A 161 -14.97 -2.75 -2.29
N GLU A 162 -13.95 -3.61 -2.38
CA GLU A 162 -12.60 -3.22 -2.75
C GLU A 162 -11.96 -4.18 -3.77
N PHE A 163 -10.98 -3.65 -4.51
CA PHE A 163 -10.14 -4.37 -5.46
C PHE A 163 -8.67 -4.25 -5.09
N ASP A 164 -8.06 -5.35 -4.60
CA ASP A 164 -6.67 -5.40 -4.13
C ASP A 164 -5.72 -6.18 -5.07
N GLY A 165 -6.05 -6.31 -6.33
CA GLY A 165 -5.24 -7.10 -7.27
C GLY A 165 -3.80 -6.61 -7.40
N GLU A 166 -3.57 -5.30 -7.35
CA GLU A 166 -2.25 -4.71 -7.43
C GLU A 166 -1.42 -4.99 -6.17
N GLY A 167 -1.97 -4.79 -5.00
CA GLY A 167 -1.31 -5.05 -3.72
C GLY A 167 -0.93 -6.52 -3.60
N GLN A 168 -1.86 -7.42 -3.86
CA GLN A 168 -1.63 -8.86 -3.78
C GLN A 168 -0.55 -9.34 -4.75
N PHE A 169 -0.57 -8.92 -6.01
CA PHE A 169 0.41 -9.40 -6.99
C PHE A 169 1.80 -8.83 -6.75
N THR A 170 1.91 -7.54 -6.40
CA THR A 170 3.21 -6.91 -6.12
C THR A 170 3.85 -7.52 -4.89
N SER A 171 3.08 -7.70 -3.83
CA SER A 171 3.50 -8.38 -2.60
C SER A 171 3.97 -9.81 -2.87
N ALA A 172 3.15 -10.59 -3.59
CA ALA A 172 3.49 -11.98 -3.88
C ALA A 172 4.77 -12.10 -4.74
N ILE A 173 4.96 -11.23 -5.74
CA ILE A 173 6.20 -11.19 -6.53
C ILE A 173 7.39 -10.88 -5.64
N ASN A 174 7.32 -9.85 -4.79
CA ASN A 174 8.39 -9.50 -3.87
C ASN A 174 8.70 -10.67 -2.92
N SER A 175 7.68 -11.31 -2.35
CA SER A 175 7.85 -12.45 -1.46
C SER A 175 8.56 -13.64 -2.14
N VAL A 176 8.17 -14.01 -3.36
CA VAL A 176 8.79 -15.17 -4.03
C VAL A 176 10.15 -14.87 -4.63
N THR A 177 10.49 -13.62 -4.90
CA THR A 177 11.78 -13.22 -5.46
C THR A 177 12.81 -12.80 -4.43
N SER A 178 12.37 -12.43 -3.23
CA SER A 178 13.25 -12.09 -2.10
C SER A 178 13.96 -13.35 -1.57
N GLU A 179 15.24 -13.23 -1.29
CA GLU A 179 16.03 -14.30 -0.67
C GLU A 179 15.87 -14.33 0.85
N GLN A 180 15.60 -13.18 1.45
CA GLN A 180 15.42 -12.99 2.88
C GLN A 180 13.96 -12.73 3.21
N THR A 181 13.56 -13.13 4.42
CA THR A 181 12.28 -12.82 5.04
C THR A 181 12.62 -12.29 6.41
N GLU A 182 12.23 -11.07 6.71
CA GLU A 182 12.50 -10.45 8.00
C GLU A 182 11.50 -10.96 9.04
N LYS A 183 11.96 -11.19 10.27
CA LYS A 183 11.16 -11.74 11.35
C LYS A 183 10.99 -10.74 12.47
N ILE A 184 9.72 -10.44 12.77
CA ILE A 184 9.31 -9.57 13.88
C ILE A 184 8.91 -10.46 15.05
N TYR A 185 9.51 -10.26 16.20
CA TYR A 185 9.03 -10.83 17.45
C TYR A 185 8.28 -9.77 18.24
N TYR A 186 6.99 -10.04 18.54
CA TYR A 186 6.23 -9.18 19.44
C TYR A 186 6.25 -9.72 20.86
N THR A 187 6.38 -8.80 21.83
CA THR A 187 6.45 -9.15 23.24
C THR A 187 5.09 -9.54 23.78
N THR A 188 5.09 -10.38 24.82
CA THR A 188 3.91 -10.79 25.60
C THR A 188 4.26 -10.90 27.07
N GLY A 189 3.29 -10.65 27.94
CA GLY A 189 3.46 -10.78 29.39
C GLY A 189 3.17 -9.51 30.20
N HIS A 190 3.08 -8.36 29.53
CA HIS A 190 2.83 -7.05 30.17
C HIS A 190 1.48 -6.45 29.75
N GLY A 191 0.54 -7.29 29.27
CA GLY A 191 -0.76 -6.85 28.81
C GLY A 191 -0.73 -6.15 27.46
N GLU A 192 0.24 -6.49 26.62
CA GLU A 192 0.40 -5.98 25.28
C GLU A 192 -0.84 -6.25 24.42
N ALA A 193 -1.12 -5.34 23.50
CA ALA A 193 -2.17 -5.50 22.51
C ALA A 193 -1.77 -6.56 21.46
N THR A 194 -2.76 -7.12 20.81
CA THR A 194 -2.56 -8.07 19.70
C THR A 194 -2.79 -7.39 18.36
N PHE A 195 -1.97 -7.70 17.37
CA PHE A 195 -2.14 -7.17 16.03
C PHE A 195 -3.50 -7.50 15.44
N SER A 196 -4.13 -6.50 14.87
CA SER A 196 -5.35 -6.67 14.09
C SER A 196 -5.09 -7.48 12.80
N ASP A 197 -6.18 -7.99 12.20
CA ASP A 197 -6.10 -8.66 10.90
C ASP A 197 -5.51 -7.75 9.83
N SER A 198 -5.84 -6.45 9.86
CA SER A 198 -5.33 -5.46 8.91
C SER A 198 -3.82 -5.30 9.03
N VAL A 199 -3.27 -5.19 10.24
CA VAL A 199 -1.82 -5.12 10.49
C VAL A 199 -1.12 -6.41 10.08
N THR A 200 -1.67 -7.57 10.44
CA THR A 200 -1.12 -8.88 10.07
C THR A 200 -1.06 -9.08 8.55
N LYS A 201 -2.12 -8.66 7.83
CA LYS A 201 -2.13 -8.67 6.37
C LYS A 201 -1.07 -7.75 5.78
N LEU A 202 -0.85 -6.56 6.37
CA LEU A 202 0.20 -5.63 5.94
C LEU A 202 1.60 -6.20 6.13
N PHE A 203 1.88 -6.85 7.25
CA PHE A 203 3.15 -7.56 7.45
C PHE A 203 3.36 -8.64 6.39
N SER A 204 2.35 -9.47 6.14
CA SER A 204 2.39 -10.49 5.10
C SER A 204 2.61 -9.89 3.69
N LYS A 205 1.98 -8.74 3.38
CA LYS A 205 2.20 -8.02 2.11
C LYS A 205 3.63 -7.51 1.95
N ASN A 206 4.31 -7.19 3.04
CA ASN A 206 5.69 -6.73 3.04
C ASN A 206 6.72 -7.87 3.22
N ASN A 207 6.29 -9.13 3.14
CA ASN A 207 7.13 -10.30 3.33
C ASN A 207 7.77 -10.36 4.73
N LEU A 208 7.06 -9.83 5.73
CA LEU A 208 7.42 -9.90 7.14
C LEU A 208 6.70 -11.07 7.79
N THR A 209 7.37 -11.81 8.65
CA THR A 209 6.78 -12.86 9.48
C THR A 209 6.77 -12.41 10.93
N THR A 210 5.76 -12.84 11.68
CA THR A 210 5.62 -12.51 13.09
C THR A 210 5.63 -13.75 13.95
N ASP A 211 6.23 -13.66 15.13
CA ASP A 211 6.20 -14.67 16.17
C ASP A 211 6.15 -13.97 17.54
N GLU A 212 5.70 -14.66 18.57
CA GLU A 212 5.61 -14.10 19.92
C GLU A 212 6.84 -14.45 20.77
N VAL A 213 7.18 -13.58 21.72
CA VAL A 213 8.20 -13.84 22.72
C VAL A 213 7.80 -13.28 24.08
N ASN A 214 7.86 -14.09 25.11
CA ASN A 214 7.76 -13.64 26.48
C ASN A 214 9.17 -13.52 27.07
N LEU A 215 9.66 -12.28 27.18
CA LEU A 215 11.05 -12.01 27.60
C LEU A 215 11.31 -12.42 29.05
N MET A 216 10.31 -12.25 29.92
CA MET A 216 10.41 -12.67 31.31
C MET A 216 10.61 -14.19 31.44
N MET A 217 9.93 -14.96 30.59
CA MET A 217 10.02 -16.42 30.62
C MET A 217 11.26 -16.96 29.91
N THR A 218 11.63 -16.34 28.79
CA THR A 218 12.76 -16.80 27.95
C THR A 218 14.12 -16.28 28.42
N GLY A 219 14.16 -15.13 29.09
CA GLY A 219 15.38 -14.46 29.54
C GLY A 219 16.31 -14.03 28.39
N LYS A 220 15.83 -14.07 27.15
CA LYS A 220 16.60 -13.68 25.96
C LYS A 220 15.71 -13.29 24.80
N ILE A 221 16.22 -12.43 23.92
CA ILE A 221 15.65 -12.16 22.61
C ILE A 221 16.14 -13.25 21.64
N PRO A 222 15.25 -13.83 20.80
CA PRO A 222 15.63 -14.86 19.84
C PRO A 222 16.74 -14.39 18.89
N ASP A 223 17.66 -15.29 18.53
CA ASP A 223 18.82 -14.99 17.68
C ASP A 223 18.42 -14.64 16.23
N ASP A 224 17.23 -15.07 15.78
CA ASP A 224 16.64 -14.79 14.49
C ASP A 224 15.66 -13.60 14.54
N CYS A 225 15.74 -12.75 15.59
CA CYS A 225 14.93 -11.55 15.72
C CYS A 225 15.53 -10.41 14.89
N ASP A 226 14.84 -9.99 13.84
CA ASP A 226 15.23 -8.84 13.03
C ASP A 226 14.64 -7.53 13.58
N LEU A 227 13.47 -7.59 14.23
CA LEU A 227 12.81 -6.48 14.92
C LEU A 227 12.05 -7.00 16.14
N LEU A 228 12.34 -6.46 17.31
CA LEU A 228 11.54 -6.67 18.52
C LEU A 228 10.45 -5.59 18.59
N PHE A 229 9.20 -6.02 18.73
CA PHE A 229 8.05 -5.13 18.75
C PHE A 229 7.33 -5.21 20.11
N MET A 230 7.09 -4.06 20.71
CA MET A 230 6.33 -3.92 21.97
C MET A 230 5.09 -3.06 21.68
N ASP A 231 3.90 -3.67 21.77
CA ASP A 231 2.65 -3.02 21.40
C ASP A 231 1.80 -2.70 22.63
N ALA A 232 1.71 -1.43 22.97
CA ALA A 232 0.80 -0.89 23.96
C ALA A 232 0.80 -1.65 25.30
N SER A 233 1.98 -1.88 25.87
CA SER A 233 2.11 -2.55 27.17
C SER A 233 1.37 -1.80 28.26
N SER A 234 0.49 -2.48 28.99
CA SER A 234 -0.27 -1.90 30.10
C SER A 234 0.48 -1.95 31.44
N LYS A 235 1.64 -2.61 31.48
CA LYS A 235 2.49 -2.75 32.68
C LYS A 235 3.93 -2.49 32.30
N ASP A 236 4.72 -2.01 33.30
CA ASP A 236 6.16 -1.82 33.12
C ASP A 236 6.92 -3.13 32.91
N ILE A 237 8.02 -3.04 32.20
CA ILE A 237 8.98 -4.12 32.06
C ILE A 237 9.82 -4.28 33.33
N SER A 238 10.33 -5.47 33.58
CA SER A 238 11.24 -5.73 34.72
C SER A 238 12.63 -5.14 34.48
N ASP A 239 13.45 -5.02 35.56
CA ASP A 239 14.85 -4.60 35.47
C ASP A 239 15.70 -5.52 34.58
N ASP A 240 15.40 -6.83 34.58
CA ASP A 240 16.10 -7.81 33.75
C ASP A 240 15.75 -7.60 32.26
N GLU A 241 14.49 -7.34 31.95
CA GLU A 241 14.05 -7.05 30.58
C GLU A 241 14.58 -5.70 30.07
N LYS A 242 14.60 -4.69 30.91
CA LYS A 242 15.26 -3.39 30.60
C LYS A 242 16.72 -3.63 30.22
N THR A 243 17.45 -4.39 31.05
CA THR A 243 18.84 -4.71 30.78
C THR A 243 19.02 -5.49 29.47
N LEU A 244 18.09 -6.42 29.20
CA LEU A 244 18.08 -7.21 27.98
C LEU A 244 17.87 -6.32 26.73
N LEU A 245 16.89 -5.39 26.78
CA LEU A 245 16.60 -4.44 25.69
C LEU A 245 17.79 -3.51 25.41
N LEU A 246 18.36 -2.91 26.44
CA LEU A 246 19.51 -2.03 26.29
C LEU A 246 20.74 -2.77 25.71
N ASN A 247 20.99 -4.00 26.16
CA ASN A 247 22.07 -4.83 25.60
C ASN A 247 21.80 -5.25 24.16
N TYR A 248 20.54 -5.50 23.80
CA TYR A 248 20.15 -5.82 22.42
C TYR A 248 20.39 -4.63 21.49
N LEU A 249 19.91 -3.45 21.88
CA LEU A 249 20.14 -2.20 21.14
C LEU A 249 21.64 -1.91 20.99
N LYS A 250 22.45 -1.98 22.06
CA LYS A 250 23.91 -1.79 22.04
C LYS A 250 24.66 -2.74 21.10
N LYS A 251 24.06 -3.86 20.72
CA LYS A 251 24.62 -4.83 19.76
C LYS A 251 24.13 -4.65 18.31
N GLY A 252 23.37 -3.59 18.04
CA GLY A 252 22.79 -3.31 16.73
C GLY A 252 21.38 -3.90 16.55
N GLY A 253 20.73 -4.23 17.65
CA GLY A 253 19.33 -4.66 17.65
C GLY A 253 18.39 -3.53 17.25
N LYS A 254 17.17 -3.90 16.86
CA LYS A 254 16.13 -2.98 16.42
C LYS A 254 14.89 -3.22 17.26
N VAL A 255 14.35 -2.15 17.83
CA VAL A 255 13.18 -2.19 18.73
C VAL A 255 12.15 -1.18 18.23
N PHE A 256 10.91 -1.61 18.20
CA PHE A 256 9.76 -0.76 17.90
C PHE A 256 8.81 -0.77 19.08
N ILE A 257 8.44 0.38 19.59
CA ILE A 257 7.56 0.53 20.74
C ILE A 257 6.37 1.38 20.34
N ILE A 258 5.17 0.91 20.61
CA ILE A 258 3.97 1.72 20.70
C ILE A 258 3.64 1.90 22.17
N LEU A 259 3.52 3.14 22.64
CA LEU A 259 3.12 3.42 24.02
C LEU A 259 1.63 3.15 24.17
N GLY A 260 1.29 2.45 25.25
CA GLY A 260 -0.08 2.13 25.64
C GLY A 260 -0.49 2.84 26.90
N ASP A 261 -1.77 2.73 27.23
CA ASP A 261 -2.30 3.23 28.48
C ASP A 261 -1.91 2.29 29.63
N SER A 262 -1.03 2.75 30.52
CA SER A 262 -0.64 2.03 31.70
C SER A 262 -1.35 2.63 32.93
N GLU A 263 -1.92 1.76 33.79
CA GLU A 263 -2.52 2.18 35.07
C GLU A 263 -1.44 2.63 36.06
N ASP A 264 -0.22 2.10 35.95
CA ASP A 264 0.92 2.40 36.79
C ASP A 264 2.03 3.11 36.00
N GLU A 265 2.92 3.82 36.69
CA GLU A 265 4.12 4.38 36.09
C GLU A 265 4.99 3.28 35.48
N THR A 266 5.67 3.60 34.37
CA THR A 266 6.58 2.69 33.63
C THR A 266 8.04 3.13 33.73
N PRO A 267 8.64 3.15 34.93
CA PRO A 267 9.97 3.70 35.14
C PRO A 267 11.08 2.96 34.35
N ASN A 268 11.00 1.62 34.23
CA ASN A 268 11.99 0.87 33.49
C ASN A 268 11.94 1.13 31.98
N LEU A 269 10.73 1.20 31.41
CA LEU A 269 10.55 1.56 30.02
C LEU A 269 11.04 2.98 29.76
N ASN A 270 10.69 3.92 30.65
CA ASN A 270 11.15 5.31 30.56
C ASN A 270 12.68 5.44 30.68
N GLU A 271 13.38 4.59 31.44
CA GLU A 271 14.84 4.54 31.43
C GLU A 271 15.42 4.11 30.07
N VAL A 272 14.79 3.15 29.38
CA VAL A 272 15.18 2.75 28.02
C VAL A 272 15.00 3.93 27.06
N LEU A 273 13.84 4.59 27.10
CA LEU A 273 13.55 5.74 26.25
C LEU A 273 14.58 6.88 26.51
N LYS A 274 14.86 7.16 27.76
CA LYS A 274 15.79 8.23 28.16
C LYS A 274 17.23 7.97 27.71
N GLU A 275 17.68 6.71 27.74
CA GLU A 275 19.01 6.37 27.22
C GLU A 275 19.14 6.74 25.74
N TYR A 276 18.02 6.69 24.99
CA TYR A 276 17.94 7.02 23.56
C TYR A 276 17.40 8.44 23.28
N GLY A 277 17.42 9.33 24.27
CA GLY A 277 17.09 10.74 24.11
C GLY A 277 15.61 11.05 24.00
N MET A 278 14.76 10.22 24.62
CA MET A 278 13.32 10.42 24.70
C MET A 278 12.85 10.25 26.14
N GLN A 279 11.87 11.03 26.53
CA GLN A 279 11.19 10.91 27.83
C GLN A 279 9.71 11.08 27.63
N GLU A 280 8.92 10.23 28.24
CA GLU A 280 7.46 10.38 28.24
C GLU A 280 7.04 11.58 29.07
N ALA A 281 6.09 12.36 28.55
CA ALA A 281 5.47 13.46 29.28
C ALA A 281 4.32 12.93 30.14
N ASP A 282 4.03 13.59 31.24
CA ASP A 282 2.96 13.21 32.14
C ASP A 282 1.58 13.41 31.48
N GLY A 283 0.73 12.40 31.51
CA GLY A 283 -0.65 12.45 31.05
C GLY A 283 -0.83 12.36 29.54
N TYR A 284 -1.99 12.88 29.07
CA TYR A 284 -2.34 12.84 27.65
C TYR A 284 -2.13 14.19 26.98
N ILE A 285 -1.82 14.14 25.69
CA ILE A 285 -1.63 15.35 24.90
C ILE A 285 -2.96 15.85 24.35
N ALA A 286 -3.21 17.16 24.56
CA ALA A 286 -4.29 17.90 23.96
C ALA A 286 -3.71 18.93 22.97
N ASP A 287 -4.15 18.92 21.71
CA ASP A 287 -3.75 19.90 20.70
C ASP A 287 -4.91 20.80 20.33
N MET A 288 -4.80 22.09 20.68
CA MET A 288 -5.87 23.07 20.48
C MET A 288 -6.01 23.52 19.03
N GLN A 289 -4.98 23.31 18.21
CA GLN A 289 -4.94 23.79 16.84
C GLN A 289 -5.21 22.66 15.82
N ARG A 290 -4.74 21.46 16.09
CA ARG A 290 -4.79 20.33 15.14
C ARG A 290 -5.66 19.19 15.66
N SER A 291 -6.85 19.51 16.13
CA SER A 291 -7.80 18.55 16.68
C SER A 291 -8.97 18.25 15.75
N TYR A 292 -9.54 17.06 15.88
CA TYR A 292 -10.71 16.61 15.13
C TYR A 292 -11.99 17.10 15.79
N GLN A 293 -12.77 17.91 15.09
CA GLN A 293 -14.11 18.39 15.52
C GLN A 293 -14.16 19.02 16.93
N GLY A 294 -13.05 19.61 17.38
CA GLY A 294 -12.97 20.25 18.70
C GLY A 294 -12.72 19.28 19.86
N ASN A 295 -12.47 18.01 19.60
CA ASN A 295 -11.93 17.10 20.60
C ASN A 295 -10.41 17.17 20.59
N TYR A 296 -9.83 17.87 21.54
CA TYR A 296 -8.41 18.18 21.60
C TYR A 296 -7.49 16.98 21.78
N TYR A 297 -8.01 15.84 22.24
CA TYR A 297 -7.29 14.58 22.37
C TYR A 297 -7.31 13.73 21.08
N TYR A 298 -8.05 14.17 20.04
CA TYR A 298 -8.07 13.57 18.71
C TYR A 298 -7.21 14.42 17.79
N ILE A 299 -5.95 14.08 17.67
CA ILE A 299 -4.90 14.94 17.10
C ILE A 299 -4.58 14.52 15.68
N PHE A 300 -4.50 15.48 14.76
CA PHE A 300 -3.87 15.34 13.46
C PHE A 300 -2.43 15.87 13.53
N PRO A 301 -1.42 15.04 13.85
CA PRO A 301 -0.06 15.51 14.04
C PRO A 301 0.52 16.15 12.76
N GLU A 302 1.52 16.98 12.93
CA GLU A 302 2.37 17.41 11.85
C GLU A 302 3.36 16.29 11.52
N ILE A 303 3.33 15.83 10.27
CA ILE A 303 4.22 14.77 9.78
C ILE A 303 5.47 15.44 9.22
N THR A 304 6.56 15.35 9.98
CA THR A 304 7.90 15.85 9.62
C THR A 304 8.76 14.74 9.00
N ALA A 305 8.18 13.56 8.77
CA ALA A 305 8.85 12.41 8.17
C ALA A 305 9.48 12.76 6.83
N THR A 306 10.70 12.26 6.62
CA THR A 306 11.48 12.38 5.39
C THR A 306 11.88 11.00 4.88
N ASP A 307 12.44 10.94 3.68
CA ASP A 307 12.99 9.74 3.07
C ASP A 307 12.01 8.55 3.07
N ASP A 308 12.44 7.40 3.60
CA ASP A 308 11.66 6.17 3.59
C ASP A 308 10.43 6.25 4.49
N LEU A 309 10.44 7.06 5.54
CA LEU A 309 9.28 7.29 6.42
C LEU A 309 8.15 8.06 5.71
N ALA A 310 8.48 8.93 4.77
CA ALA A 310 7.50 9.69 3.98
C ALA A 310 7.05 8.98 2.70
N ASN A 311 7.53 7.76 2.47
CA ASN A 311 7.26 7.04 1.22
C ASN A 311 5.76 6.76 1.02
N ASN A 312 5.24 7.14 -0.14
CA ASN A 312 3.83 6.98 -0.55
C ASN A 312 2.77 7.69 0.33
N LEU A 313 3.17 8.59 1.24
CA LEU A 313 2.22 9.42 1.97
C LEU A 313 1.73 10.56 1.06
N GLU A 314 0.45 10.57 0.72
CA GLU A 314 -0.17 11.56 -0.17
C GLU A 314 -0.77 12.74 0.61
N SER A 315 -1.65 12.45 1.56
CA SER A 315 -2.37 13.46 2.35
C SER A 315 -1.67 13.81 3.66
N LYS A 316 -0.82 12.92 4.16
CA LYS A 316 -0.23 12.97 5.51
C LYS A 316 -1.28 13.09 6.63
N MET A 317 -2.48 12.58 6.38
CA MET A 317 -3.57 12.55 7.37
C MET A 317 -3.44 11.34 8.28
N VAL A 318 -2.89 11.55 9.45
CA VAL A 318 -2.77 10.55 10.52
C VAL A 318 -3.59 11.04 11.70
N LEU A 319 -4.37 10.17 12.32
CA LEU A 319 -5.15 10.47 13.51
C LEU A 319 -4.55 9.75 14.71
N MET A 320 -4.20 10.50 15.74
CA MET A 320 -3.74 10.00 17.03
C MET A 320 -4.79 10.32 18.09
N ILE A 321 -5.20 9.32 18.87
CA ILE A 321 -6.22 9.47 19.93
C ILE A 321 -5.56 9.13 21.25
N ASN A 322 -5.80 9.96 22.26
CA ASN A 322 -5.24 9.81 23.61
C ASN A 322 -3.74 9.55 23.58
N ALA A 323 -3.00 10.32 22.79
CA ALA A 323 -1.58 10.14 22.65
C ALA A 323 -0.81 10.62 23.89
N HIS A 324 0.22 9.86 24.25
CA HIS A 324 1.24 10.33 25.21
C HIS A 324 2.22 11.25 24.49
N GLY A 325 2.83 12.17 25.19
CA GLY A 325 3.84 13.06 24.62
C GLY A 325 5.24 12.48 24.83
N LEU A 326 6.11 12.66 23.85
CA LEU A 326 7.54 12.46 24.03
C LEU A 326 8.25 13.81 24.06
N ILE A 327 9.08 13.98 25.08
CA ILE A 327 10.00 15.12 25.21
C ILE A 327 11.37 14.66 24.73
N THR A 328 11.96 15.37 23.79
CA THR A 328 13.33 15.08 23.33
C THR A 328 14.32 15.56 24.40
N THR A 329 15.22 14.67 24.82
CA THR A 329 16.27 14.92 25.79
C THR A 329 17.65 14.61 25.17
N ASP A 330 18.74 14.99 25.84
CA ASP A 330 20.06 14.56 25.42
C ASP A 330 20.22 13.05 25.60
N PRO A 331 20.61 12.30 24.56
CA PRO A 331 20.83 10.86 24.67
C PRO A 331 22.05 10.55 25.53
N ALA A 332 22.11 9.36 26.08
CA ALA A 332 23.20 8.92 26.97
C ALA A 332 24.57 8.85 26.28
N ARG A 333 24.61 8.83 24.94
CA ARG A 333 25.82 8.70 24.12
C ARG A 333 25.75 9.60 22.89
N ASP A 334 26.87 10.24 22.54
CA ASP A 334 26.97 11.10 21.35
C ASP A 334 26.82 10.35 20.01
N THR A 335 26.91 9.03 20.05
CA THR A 335 26.68 8.14 18.89
C THR A 335 25.20 7.97 18.53
N ILE A 336 24.29 8.39 19.42
CA ILE A 336 22.84 8.30 19.24
C ILE A 336 22.32 9.59 18.63
N THR A 337 21.51 9.45 17.60
CA THR A 337 20.75 10.57 16.99
C THR A 337 19.28 10.27 17.06
N THR A 338 18.53 11.15 17.71
CA THR A 338 17.06 11.03 17.84
C THR A 338 16.39 12.08 16.98
N THR A 339 15.43 11.65 16.16
CA THR A 339 14.70 12.48 15.20
C THR A 339 13.19 12.23 15.32
N ALA A 340 12.43 13.29 15.50
CA ALA A 340 10.98 13.25 15.47
C ALA A 340 10.49 13.15 14.01
N PHE A 341 9.45 12.33 13.78
CA PHE A 341 8.77 12.24 12.48
C PHE A 341 7.27 12.59 12.57
N MET A 342 6.73 12.69 13.78
CA MET A 342 5.40 13.23 14.08
C MET A 342 5.50 14.15 15.30
N GLN A 343 4.83 15.31 15.24
CA GLN A 343 4.80 16.28 16.33
C GLN A 343 3.41 16.92 16.42
N THR A 344 3.11 17.46 17.60
CA THR A 344 1.94 18.34 17.79
C THR A 344 2.19 19.74 17.23
N SER A 345 1.15 20.56 17.22
CA SER A 345 1.33 22.01 17.04
C SER A 345 2.04 22.63 18.25
N ASP A 346 2.42 23.91 18.12
CA ASP A 346 2.97 24.72 19.21
C ASP A 346 1.91 25.15 20.27
N ASN A 347 0.63 24.91 19.98
CA ASN A 347 -0.49 25.19 20.89
C ASN A 347 -1.06 23.87 21.45
N SER A 348 -0.18 23.09 22.07
CA SER A 348 -0.53 21.83 22.68
C SER A 348 -0.11 21.75 24.15
N TYR A 349 -0.71 20.83 24.87
CA TYR A 349 -0.57 20.69 26.31
C TYR A 349 -0.50 19.23 26.70
N ALA A 350 0.42 18.88 27.60
CA ALA A 350 0.36 17.63 28.36
C ALA A 350 -0.58 17.85 29.54
N VAL A 351 -1.59 17.01 29.67
CA VAL A 351 -2.70 17.21 30.59
C VAL A 351 -2.81 16.02 31.54
N THR A 352 -2.71 16.31 32.83
CA THR A 352 -3.04 15.39 33.92
C THR A 352 -4.28 15.92 34.68
N GLU A 353 -4.74 15.21 35.70
CA GLU A 353 -5.85 15.69 36.53
C GLU A 353 -5.53 17.05 37.21
N ASP A 354 -4.28 17.26 37.59
CA ASP A 354 -3.85 18.40 38.41
C ASP A 354 -3.06 19.48 37.64
N LYS A 355 -2.55 19.16 36.43
CA LYS A 355 -1.59 20.01 35.74
C LYS A 355 -1.82 20.04 34.22
N GLN A 356 -1.56 21.18 33.63
CA GLN A 356 -1.44 21.36 32.18
C GLN A 356 -0.10 22.01 31.90
N GLU A 357 0.68 21.40 31.01
CA GLU A 357 2.00 21.86 30.61
C GLU A 357 2.03 22.16 29.12
N GLU A 358 2.22 23.44 28.77
CA GLU A 358 2.25 23.90 27.40
C GLU A 358 3.58 23.50 26.76
N GLY A 359 3.52 23.00 25.51
CA GLY A 359 4.70 22.60 24.77
C GLY A 359 4.40 22.00 23.41
N THR A 360 5.44 21.81 22.61
CA THR A 360 5.38 20.98 21.40
C THR A 360 5.87 19.60 21.77
N TYR A 361 5.03 18.59 21.56
CA TYR A 361 5.32 17.22 21.93
C TYR A 361 5.56 16.36 20.69
N THR A 362 6.54 15.50 20.77
CA THR A 362 6.79 14.47 19.76
C THR A 362 5.81 13.32 19.95
N LEU A 363 5.15 12.89 18.87
CA LEU A 363 4.20 11.78 18.86
C LEU A 363 4.76 10.53 18.13
N GLY A 364 5.89 10.71 17.46
CA GLY A 364 6.63 9.62 16.84
C GLY A 364 8.09 10.01 16.64
N ALA A 365 9.00 9.18 17.12
CA ALA A 365 10.42 9.41 17.03
C ALA A 365 11.21 8.15 16.66
N VAL A 366 12.38 8.39 16.09
CA VAL A 366 13.36 7.35 15.78
C VAL A 366 14.71 7.78 16.36
N ALA A 367 15.28 6.91 17.19
CA ALA A 367 16.67 7.02 17.63
C ALA A 367 17.51 5.98 16.89
N THR A 368 18.62 6.41 16.34
CA THR A 368 19.61 5.55 15.64
C THR A 368 20.98 5.69 16.29
N GLU A 369 21.68 4.58 16.46
CA GLU A 369 23.05 4.54 16.98
C GLU A 369 23.94 3.78 16.01
N GLN A 370 25.06 4.39 15.63
CA GLN A 370 26.07 3.71 14.81
C GLN A 370 27.08 3.02 15.73
N ILE A 371 27.18 1.70 15.61
CA ILE A 371 28.04 0.86 16.43
C ILE A 371 29.27 0.51 15.61
N THR A 372 30.42 1.01 16.06
CA THR A 372 31.73 0.65 15.52
C THR A 372 32.29 -0.58 16.27
N SER A 373 32.99 -1.44 15.57
CA SER A 373 33.57 -2.69 16.12
C SER A 373 34.55 -2.54 17.25
N ASP A 374 34.93 -1.30 17.60
CA ASP A 374 35.89 -1.03 18.68
C ASP A 374 35.28 -1.05 20.09
N ASP A 375 33.93 -1.01 20.22
CA ASP A 375 33.26 -1.00 21.54
C ASP A 375 32.96 -2.38 22.11
N SER A 376 33.22 -3.47 21.39
CA SER A 376 33.08 -4.83 21.92
C SER A 376 34.38 -5.32 22.56
N SER A 377 34.56 -5.04 23.86
CA SER A 377 35.58 -5.66 24.69
C SER A 377 35.29 -7.13 24.95
N ASP A 378 35.45 -7.98 23.95
CA ASP A 378 35.65 -9.42 24.14
C ASP A 378 36.68 -9.90 23.13
N SER A 379 37.91 -9.94 23.63
CA SER A 379 39.10 -10.40 22.93
C SER A 379 39.09 -11.93 22.81
N SER A 380 38.87 -12.47 21.63
CA SER A 380 39.64 -13.62 21.14
C SER A 380 39.42 -13.89 19.65
N SER A 381 40.54 -13.72 18.95
CA SER A 381 41.01 -14.44 17.76
C SER A 381 40.30 -14.32 16.43
N SER A 382 41.14 -13.85 15.56
CA SER A 382 41.32 -14.05 14.11
C SER A 382 40.98 -12.84 13.24
N LYS A 383 42.06 -12.15 12.86
CA LYS A 383 42.09 -11.20 11.73
C LYS A 383 41.77 -11.94 10.46
N ASP A 384 40.59 -11.66 9.92
CA ASP A 384 40.37 -11.72 8.49
C ASP A 384 39.77 -10.40 8.04
N SER A 385 40.55 -9.68 7.27
CA SER A 385 40.25 -8.38 6.70
C SER A 385 39.18 -8.47 5.64
N SER A 386 37.92 -8.16 6.00
CA SER A 386 36.91 -7.80 5.01
C SER A 386 35.88 -6.84 5.66
N SER A 387 35.97 -5.55 5.25
CA SER A 387 34.99 -4.46 5.43
C SER A 387 34.35 -4.36 6.82
N ASP A 388 34.75 -3.33 7.58
CA ASP A 388 34.00 -2.81 8.73
C ASP A 388 32.55 -2.52 8.34
N ALA A 389 31.68 -3.47 8.54
CA ALA A 389 30.25 -3.27 8.42
C ALA A 389 29.79 -2.56 9.70
N THR A 390 29.64 -1.27 9.65
CA THR A 390 29.03 -0.47 10.72
C THR A 390 27.62 -1.00 10.96
N LYS A 391 27.37 -1.56 12.14
CA LYS A 391 26.01 -1.97 12.54
C LYS A 391 25.27 -0.74 13.04
N THR A 392 24.02 -0.63 12.69
CA THR A 392 23.14 0.45 13.18
C THR A 392 22.05 -0.15 14.05
N SER A 393 21.95 0.28 15.30
CA SER A 393 20.76 0.01 16.12
C SER A 393 19.68 1.07 15.84
N ARG A 394 18.44 0.69 16.11
CA ARG A 394 17.31 1.58 15.91
C ARG A 394 16.24 1.34 16.96
N LEU A 395 15.83 2.42 17.61
CA LEU A 395 14.66 2.45 18.48
C LEU A 395 13.61 3.38 17.86
N THR A 396 12.47 2.81 17.48
CA THR A 396 11.33 3.58 16.95
C THR A 396 10.24 3.60 18.01
N VAL A 397 9.69 4.76 18.29
CA VAL A 397 8.63 4.96 19.29
C VAL A 397 7.47 5.71 18.69
N ILE A 398 6.26 5.21 18.86
CA ILE A 398 4.98 5.87 18.55
C ILE A 398 4.19 5.99 19.84
N SER A 399 3.57 7.12 20.06
CA SER A 399 3.05 7.52 21.35
C SER A 399 1.56 7.19 21.58
N SER A 400 0.95 6.36 20.74
CA SER A 400 -0.43 5.89 20.94
C SER A 400 -0.74 4.63 20.15
N GLU A 401 -1.43 3.70 20.77
CA GLU A 401 -2.01 2.49 20.17
C GLU A 401 -2.97 2.81 19.02
N SER A 402 -3.63 3.96 19.06
CA SER A 402 -4.55 4.42 18.02
C SER A 402 -3.93 4.46 16.61
N MET A 403 -2.60 4.43 16.51
CA MET A 403 -1.88 4.33 15.24
C MET A 403 -2.26 3.09 14.44
N ILE A 404 -2.51 1.97 15.12
CA ILE A 404 -2.80 0.66 14.49
C ILE A 404 -4.13 0.06 14.95
N ASP A 405 -4.91 0.77 15.76
CA ASP A 405 -6.22 0.31 16.20
C ASP A 405 -7.17 0.16 15.01
N SER A 406 -7.71 -1.05 14.83
CA SER A 406 -8.63 -1.39 13.75
C SER A 406 -9.94 -0.60 13.79
N GLN A 407 -10.40 -0.17 14.96
CA GLN A 407 -11.60 0.67 15.08
C GLN A 407 -11.41 2.02 14.37
N ILE A 408 -10.16 2.49 14.28
CA ILE A 408 -9.80 3.73 13.59
C ILE A 408 -9.41 3.43 12.15
N THR A 409 -8.46 2.52 11.96
CA THR A 409 -7.82 2.28 10.66
C THR A 409 -8.72 1.60 9.64
N ASP A 410 -9.63 0.72 10.08
CA ASP A 410 -10.59 0.05 9.21
C ASP A 410 -11.86 0.90 8.98
N THR A 411 -12.14 1.86 9.88
CA THR A 411 -13.30 2.75 9.77
C THR A 411 -13.00 3.96 8.89
N TYR A 412 -11.82 4.56 9.03
CA TYR A 412 -11.44 5.79 8.33
C TYR A 412 -10.39 5.49 7.25
N THR A 413 -10.83 4.94 6.13
CA THR A 413 -9.96 4.51 5.01
C THR A 413 -9.16 5.64 4.34
N THR A 414 -9.50 6.91 4.62
CA THR A 414 -8.77 8.09 4.14
C THR A 414 -7.54 8.43 4.99
N LEU A 415 -7.42 7.84 6.18
CA LEU A 415 -6.25 8.03 7.04
C LEU A 415 -5.06 7.24 6.53
N GLU A 416 -3.87 7.78 6.75
CA GLU A 416 -2.60 7.17 6.38
C GLU A 416 -1.84 6.60 7.60
N ASN A 417 -2.56 6.29 8.67
CA ASN A 417 -2.01 5.68 9.88
C ASN A 417 -1.20 4.42 9.56
N LEU A 418 -1.82 3.47 8.87
CA LEU A 418 -1.18 2.19 8.53
C LEU A 418 -0.03 2.36 7.52
N ASP A 419 -0.09 3.35 6.63
CA ASP A 419 1.00 3.61 5.68
C ASP A 419 2.24 4.16 6.41
N LEU A 420 2.05 5.15 7.29
CA LEU A 420 3.14 5.70 8.09
C LEU A 420 3.70 4.65 9.06
N PHE A 421 2.83 3.88 9.71
CA PHE A 421 3.24 2.77 10.56
C PHE A 421 4.12 1.77 9.80
N MET A 422 3.67 1.29 8.63
CA MET A 422 4.45 0.35 7.82
C MET A 422 5.74 0.95 7.28
N ASN A 423 5.76 2.24 6.95
CA ASN A 423 7.00 2.94 6.61
C ASN A 423 7.98 2.91 7.79
N ALA A 424 7.49 3.18 9.00
CA ALA A 424 8.31 3.16 10.21
C ALA A 424 8.83 1.76 10.54
N VAL A 425 8.01 0.71 10.36
CA VAL A 425 8.42 -0.68 10.53
C VAL A 425 9.48 -1.08 9.50
N THR A 426 9.21 -0.83 8.22
CA THR A 426 10.12 -1.26 7.14
C THR A 426 11.43 -0.47 7.09
N ALA A 427 11.44 0.75 7.64
CA ALA A 427 12.65 1.54 7.81
C ALA A 427 13.68 0.90 8.78
N ASN A 428 13.28 -0.12 9.54
CA ASN A 428 14.21 -0.91 10.34
C ASN A 428 15.01 -1.93 9.52
N PHE A 429 14.65 -2.15 8.25
CA PHE A 429 15.28 -3.17 7.42
C PHE A 429 15.97 -2.55 6.21
N ASP A 430 17.26 -2.85 6.01
CA ASP A 430 18.07 -2.20 4.97
C ASP A 430 17.58 -2.47 3.54
N LYS A 431 16.98 -3.64 3.30
CA LYS A 431 16.57 -4.09 1.96
C LYS A 431 15.06 -4.11 1.76
N THR A 432 14.29 -3.96 2.81
CA THR A 432 12.84 -4.02 2.78
C THR A 432 12.28 -2.61 2.74
N LYS A 433 11.53 -2.30 1.67
CA LYS A 433 10.78 -1.05 1.56
C LYS A 433 9.30 -1.37 1.64
N ASN A 434 8.53 -0.48 2.21
CA ASN A 434 7.08 -0.62 2.19
C ASN A 434 6.58 -0.69 0.74
N VAL A 435 6.07 -1.85 0.38
CA VAL A 435 5.48 -2.15 -0.93
C VAL A 435 3.98 -2.44 -0.81
N ALA A 436 3.43 -2.28 0.39
CA ALA A 436 1.99 -2.39 0.58
C ALA A 436 1.29 -1.33 -0.27
N ILE A 437 0.36 -1.78 -1.09
CA ILE A 437 -0.46 -0.95 -1.96
C ILE A 437 -1.88 -1.11 -1.45
N LYS A 438 -2.54 0.02 -1.21
CA LYS A 438 -3.93 0.03 -0.77
C LYS A 438 -4.85 -0.61 -1.81
N ALA A 439 -5.84 -1.33 -1.33
CA ALA A 439 -6.95 -1.77 -2.15
C ALA A 439 -7.71 -0.55 -2.71
N LYS A 440 -8.26 -0.67 -3.90
CA LYS A 440 -9.03 0.38 -4.55
C LYS A 440 -10.51 0.16 -4.29
N SER A 441 -11.20 1.18 -3.83
CA SER A 441 -12.65 1.10 -3.62
C SER A 441 -13.37 0.77 -4.92
N LEU A 442 -14.36 -0.12 -4.84
CA LEU A 442 -15.30 -0.45 -5.92
C LEU A 442 -16.58 0.36 -5.81
N GLU A 443 -16.72 1.20 -4.80
CA GLU A 443 -17.85 2.08 -4.64
C GLU A 443 -17.89 3.09 -5.78
N VAL A 444 -19.05 3.16 -6.43
CA VAL A 444 -19.31 4.16 -7.46
C VAL A 444 -19.68 5.47 -6.75
N SER A 445 -18.80 6.47 -6.85
CA SER A 445 -19.14 7.80 -6.37
C SER A 445 -20.28 8.36 -7.24
N ASN A 446 -21.49 8.33 -6.72
CA ASN A 446 -22.62 9.02 -7.35
C ASN A 446 -22.40 10.53 -7.21
N ASN A 447 -21.64 11.13 -8.13
CA ASN A 447 -21.62 12.57 -8.29
C ASN A 447 -23.01 13.03 -8.69
N THR A 448 -23.81 13.44 -7.73
CA THR A 448 -25.07 14.16 -7.99
C THR A 448 -24.69 15.49 -8.62
N MET A 449 -24.74 15.58 -9.95
CA MET A 449 -24.56 16.85 -10.65
C MET A 449 -25.62 17.82 -10.15
N GLN A 450 -25.20 18.88 -9.45
CA GLN A 450 -26.06 20.03 -9.23
C GLN A 450 -26.54 20.51 -10.61
N HIS A 451 -27.87 20.55 -10.83
CA HIS A 451 -28.51 20.92 -12.08
C HIS A 451 -28.42 19.90 -13.25
N ALA A 452 -28.34 18.60 -12.97
CA ALA A 452 -28.37 17.54 -13.98
C ALA A 452 -29.51 17.69 -15.00
N GLY A 453 -30.70 18.16 -14.54
CA GLY A 453 -31.85 18.39 -15.40
C GLY A 453 -31.61 19.50 -16.45
N ILE A 454 -30.96 20.59 -16.08
CA ILE A 454 -30.64 21.70 -17.01
C ILE A 454 -29.61 21.26 -18.05
N ILE A 455 -28.57 20.55 -17.61
CA ILE A 455 -27.51 20.03 -18.48
C ILE A 455 -28.09 19.00 -19.48
N SER A 456 -29.01 18.14 -19.01
CA SER A 456 -29.69 17.17 -19.88
C SER A 456 -30.55 17.86 -20.94
N ILE A 457 -31.30 18.89 -20.57
CA ILE A 457 -32.10 19.67 -21.51
C ILE A 457 -31.22 20.38 -22.54
N LEU A 458 -30.12 20.99 -22.11
CA LEU A 458 -29.17 21.66 -22.98
C LEU A 458 -28.49 20.68 -23.96
N THR A 459 -28.14 19.49 -23.53
CA THR A 459 -27.50 18.47 -24.38
C THR A 459 -28.50 17.83 -25.35
N ILE A 460 -29.70 17.46 -24.87
CA ILE A 460 -30.69 16.73 -25.67
C ILE A 460 -31.36 17.65 -26.67
N PHE A 461 -31.67 18.89 -26.31
CA PHE A 461 -32.40 19.83 -27.16
C PHE A 461 -31.50 20.98 -27.71
N GLY A 462 -30.58 21.49 -26.93
CA GLY A 462 -29.73 22.62 -27.31
C GLY A 462 -28.78 22.29 -28.48
N ILE A 463 -28.06 21.16 -28.39
CA ILE A 463 -27.11 20.78 -29.44
C ILE A 463 -27.82 20.48 -30.76
N PRO A 464 -28.94 19.67 -30.84
CA PRO A 464 -29.67 19.47 -32.08
C PRO A 464 -30.28 20.75 -32.63
N LEU A 465 -30.76 21.65 -31.74
CA LEU A 465 -31.30 22.94 -32.19
C LEU A 465 -30.25 23.83 -32.91
N VAL A 466 -29.03 23.90 -32.36
CA VAL A 466 -27.93 24.64 -32.98
C VAL A 466 -27.58 24.06 -34.36
N ILE A 467 -27.55 22.72 -34.47
CA ILE A 467 -27.29 22.03 -35.74
C ILE A 467 -28.37 22.33 -36.75
N LEU A 468 -29.67 22.29 -36.33
CA LEU A 468 -30.81 22.62 -37.19
C LEU A 468 -30.78 24.08 -37.66
N ILE A 469 -30.49 25.03 -36.76
CA ILE A 469 -30.36 26.47 -37.11
C ILE A 469 -29.25 26.68 -38.11
N TYR A 470 -28.09 26.05 -37.85
CA TYR A 470 -26.94 26.15 -38.78
C TYR A 470 -27.26 25.54 -40.17
N GLY A 471 -27.89 24.36 -40.16
CA GLY A 471 -28.37 23.70 -41.42
C GLY A 471 -29.37 24.54 -42.19
N PHE A 472 -30.33 25.15 -41.46
CA PHE A 472 -31.33 26.06 -42.06
C PHE A 472 -30.71 27.32 -42.62
N MET A 473 -29.80 27.96 -41.91
CA MET A 473 -29.08 29.15 -42.40
C MET A 473 -28.24 28.83 -43.64
N ARG A 474 -27.61 27.68 -43.72
CA ARG A 474 -26.85 27.27 -44.90
C ARG A 474 -27.74 26.90 -46.08
N TRP A 475 -28.88 26.26 -45.84
CA TRP A 475 -29.88 26.00 -46.86
C TRP A 475 -30.48 27.29 -47.39
N TRP A 476 -30.80 28.26 -46.52
CA TRP A 476 -31.36 29.55 -46.92
C TRP A 476 -30.35 30.40 -47.77
N LYS A 477 -29.07 30.41 -47.37
CA LYS A 477 -28.02 31.05 -48.17
C LYS A 477 -27.88 30.43 -49.57
N ARG A 478 -28.01 29.11 -49.69
CA ARG A 478 -27.95 28.44 -51.01
C ARG A 478 -29.18 28.71 -51.90
N ARG A 479 -30.30 29.08 -51.31
CA ARG A 479 -31.51 29.40 -52.06
C ARG A 479 -31.57 30.85 -52.56
N LYS A 480 -30.77 31.72 -52.00
CA LYS A 480 -30.64 33.15 -52.39
C LYS A 480 -29.44 33.41 -53.30
N ALA A 481 -28.57 32.45 -53.52
CA ALA A 481 -27.51 32.44 -54.55
C ALA A 481 -28.01 31.64 -55.77
#